data_02e57813121c9b8a6a3f5c7f0f7aced7
#
_entry.id   02e57813121c9b8a6a3f5c7f0f7aced7
#
_cell.length_a   1.000
_cell.length_b   1.000
_cell.length_c   1.000
_cell.angle_alpha   90.00
_cell.angle_beta   90.00
_cell.angle_gamma   90.00
#
_symmetry.space_group_name_H-M   'P 1'
#
loop_
_entity.id
_entity.type
_entity.pdbx_description
1 polymer ?
#
loop_
_entity_poly.entity_id
_entity_poly.type
_entity_poly.pdbx_seq_one_letter_code
_entity_poly.pdbx_strand_id
1 'polypeptide(L)'
;RRLFNIGVWVFAAVMAYPYLPGAQSEAFKRVSLLIGLMVTLGGSSLFGQAASGLVLMYSRTLRVGEYVRINENEGTVTEMGVFVTRVRTGLGEELTFPNSLVLGSVSKNYSRAVEGRGYVVDTTVTIGYDTPWRQVEALLIEAAGRTPGVLRKPEPRVFQTALSDFYPEYRLVCQAVPSEPRPRAEVLSALHSSIQDVFNEHGVQ
;
A
#
# COMPACT_ATOMS: atom_id res chain seq x y z
N ARG A 1 -3.84 21.78 19.31
CA ARG A 1 -4.14 23.14 19.81
C ARG A 1 -5.01 23.93 18.82
N ARG A 2 -4.64 24.10 17.54
CA ARG A 2 -5.41 24.91 16.58
C ARG A 2 -6.83 24.37 16.36
N LEU A 3 -7.00 23.07 16.15
CA LEU A 3 -8.32 22.45 15.99
C LEU A 3 -9.21 22.58 17.23
N PHE A 4 -8.62 22.44 18.42
CA PHE A 4 -9.35 22.66 19.66
C PHE A 4 -9.85 24.12 19.77
N ASN A 5 -8.99 25.10 19.48
CA ASN A 5 -9.37 26.50 19.49
C ASN A 5 -10.50 26.80 18.48
N ILE A 6 -10.42 26.24 17.25
CA ILE A 6 -11.50 26.38 16.27
C ILE A 6 -12.81 25.79 16.83
N GLY A 7 -12.77 24.63 17.43
CA GLY A 7 -13.94 24.01 18.07
C GLY A 7 -14.55 24.89 19.17
N VAL A 8 -13.72 25.47 20.02
CA VAL A 8 -14.16 26.41 21.07
C VAL A 8 -14.82 27.66 20.48
N TRP A 9 -14.23 28.26 19.44
CA TRP A 9 -14.81 29.42 18.78
C TRP A 9 -16.13 29.10 18.05
N VAL A 10 -16.22 27.96 17.37
CA VAL A 10 -17.46 27.49 16.76
C VAL A 10 -18.55 27.27 17.81
N PHE A 11 -18.18 26.60 18.93
CA PHE A 11 -19.12 26.41 20.03
C PHE A 11 -19.58 27.73 20.64
N ALA A 12 -18.65 28.67 20.89
CA ALA A 12 -19.00 30.00 21.41
C ALA A 12 -19.94 30.76 20.45
N ALA A 13 -19.70 30.68 19.12
CA ALA A 13 -20.56 31.30 18.13
C ALA A 13 -21.96 30.68 18.12
N VAL A 14 -22.10 29.36 18.24
CA VAL A 14 -23.39 28.67 18.36
C VAL A 14 -24.13 29.08 19.62
N MET A 15 -23.43 29.19 20.76
CA MET A 15 -24.05 29.63 22.03
C MET A 15 -24.42 31.11 22.04
N ALA A 16 -23.70 31.95 21.31
CA ALA A 16 -24.01 33.37 21.18
C ALA A 16 -25.15 33.64 20.17
N TYR A 17 -25.43 32.71 19.27
CA TYR A 17 -26.40 32.85 18.19
C TYR A 17 -27.79 33.39 18.66
N PRO A 18 -28.45 32.86 19.72
CA PRO A 18 -29.74 33.33 20.16
C PRO A 18 -29.78 34.77 20.66
N TYR A 19 -28.63 35.30 21.05
CA TYR A 19 -28.45 36.66 21.60
C TYR A 19 -28.15 37.73 20.54
N LEU A 20 -27.94 37.34 19.28
CA LEU A 20 -27.66 38.28 18.19
C LEU A 20 -28.93 39.01 17.81
N PRO A 21 -28.89 40.36 17.66
CA PRO A 21 -30.01 41.14 17.19
C PRO A 21 -30.36 40.72 15.75
N GLY A 22 -31.63 40.35 15.56
CA GLY A 22 -32.11 39.88 14.25
C GLY A 22 -32.02 38.36 14.01
N ALA A 23 -31.42 37.58 14.92
CA ALA A 23 -31.32 36.13 14.80
C ALA A 23 -32.67 35.40 14.64
N GLN A 24 -33.76 36.01 15.16
CA GLN A 24 -35.08 35.49 15.04
C GLN A 24 -35.82 35.87 13.74
N SER A 25 -35.23 36.72 12.91
CA SER A 25 -35.80 37.08 11.61
C SER A 25 -35.80 35.93 10.64
N GLU A 26 -36.86 35.79 9.83
CA GLU A 26 -36.99 34.73 8.82
C GLU A 26 -35.85 34.82 7.77
N ALA A 27 -35.41 36.04 7.42
CA ALA A 27 -34.29 36.25 6.50
C ALA A 27 -32.98 35.68 7.07
N PHE A 28 -32.69 35.94 8.35
CA PHE A 28 -31.48 35.41 9.00
C PHE A 28 -31.50 33.87 9.13
N LYS A 29 -32.62 33.30 9.47
CA LYS A 29 -32.79 31.84 9.55
C LYS A 29 -32.55 31.18 8.18
N ARG A 30 -33.13 31.73 7.10
CA ARG A 30 -32.93 31.21 5.73
C ARG A 30 -31.49 31.29 5.27
N VAL A 31 -30.82 32.42 5.51
CA VAL A 31 -29.41 32.62 5.15
C VAL A 31 -28.52 31.67 5.96
N SER A 32 -28.76 31.53 7.26
CA SER A 32 -28.02 30.60 8.13
C SER A 32 -28.17 29.14 7.69
N LEU A 33 -29.38 28.74 7.29
CA LEU A 33 -29.64 27.40 6.74
C LEU A 33 -28.87 27.17 5.44
N LEU A 34 -28.85 28.18 4.54
CA LEU A 34 -28.11 28.08 3.28
C LEU A 34 -26.61 27.96 3.52
N ILE A 35 -26.04 28.78 4.42
CA ILE A 35 -24.64 28.71 4.81
C ILE A 35 -24.33 27.34 5.43
N GLY A 36 -25.20 26.84 6.34
CA GLY A 36 -25.05 25.52 6.94
C GLY A 36 -24.99 24.40 5.90
N LEU A 37 -25.91 24.44 4.92
CA LEU A 37 -25.90 23.50 3.80
C LEU A 37 -24.62 23.58 2.97
N MET A 38 -24.17 24.78 2.62
CA MET A 38 -22.91 24.97 1.88
C MET A 38 -21.70 24.40 2.64
N VAL A 39 -21.59 24.66 3.94
CA VAL A 39 -20.51 24.13 4.79
C VAL A 39 -20.59 22.62 4.89
N THR A 40 -21.80 22.07 5.05
CA THR A 40 -21.99 20.62 5.15
C THR A 40 -21.62 19.91 3.85
N LEU A 41 -22.10 20.40 2.71
CA LEU A 41 -21.81 19.81 1.40
C LEU A 41 -20.33 19.99 1.04
N GLY A 42 -19.77 21.17 1.25
CA GLY A 42 -18.35 21.44 0.98
C GLY A 42 -17.40 20.70 1.92
N GLY A 43 -17.79 20.49 3.17
CA GLY A 43 -16.97 19.81 4.18
C GLY A 43 -17.07 18.29 4.17
N SER A 44 -18.06 17.71 3.49
CA SER A 44 -18.33 16.26 3.56
C SER A 44 -17.14 15.37 3.18
N SER A 45 -16.34 15.77 2.17
CA SER A 45 -15.16 15.03 1.76
C SER A 45 -14.05 15.02 2.83
N LEU A 46 -13.88 16.12 3.56
CA LEU A 46 -12.89 16.22 4.64
C LEU A 46 -13.29 15.33 5.83
N PHE A 47 -14.57 15.31 6.19
CA PHE A 47 -15.09 14.40 7.20
C PHE A 47 -14.93 12.95 6.80
N GLY A 48 -15.21 12.61 5.53
CA GLY A 48 -15.01 11.26 4.99
C GLY A 48 -13.54 10.82 5.06
N GLN A 49 -12.60 11.69 4.71
CA GLN A 49 -11.16 11.39 4.81
C GLN A 49 -10.70 11.23 6.26
N ALA A 50 -11.14 12.09 7.18
CA ALA A 50 -10.82 11.99 8.59
C ALA A 50 -11.39 10.71 9.22
N ALA A 51 -12.64 10.37 8.93
CA ALA A 51 -13.26 9.13 9.37
C ALA A 51 -12.51 7.90 8.83
N SER A 52 -12.16 7.90 7.53
CA SER A 52 -11.36 6.84 6.92
C SER A 52 -9.98 6.71 7.57
N GLY A 53 -9.33 7.82 7.90
CA GLY A 53 -8.05 7.83 8.62
C GLY A 53 -8.16 7.20 10.00
N LEU A 54 -9.20 7.54 10.76
CA LEU A 54 -9.46 6.92 12.06
C LEU A 54 -9.71 5.41 11.92
N VAL A 55 -10.51 4.99 10.92
CA VAL A 55 -10.75 3.57 10.64
C VAL A 55 -9.46 2.85 10.31
N LEU A 56 -8.61 3.39 9.42
CA LEU A 56 -7.33 2.79 9.06
C LEU A 56 -6.39 2.62 10.26
N MET A 57 -6.30 3.66 11.12
CA MET A 57 -5.47 3.61 12.33
C MET A 57 -6.01 2.62 13.36
N TYR A 58 -7.33 2.61 13.59
CA TYR A 58 -7.96 1.73 14.58
C TYR A 58 -7.99 0.26 14.15
N SER A 59 -8.37 0.00 12.89
CA SER A 59 -8.40 -1.36 12.32
C SER A 59 -7.03 -1.95 12.09
N ARG A 60 -5.98 -1.12 12.15
CA ARG A 60 -4.60 -1.51 11.82
C ARG A 60 -4.50 -2.19 10.46
N THR A 61 -5.29 -1.75 9.50
CA THR A 61 -5.28 -2.28 8.13
C THR A 61 -3.92 -2.10 7.48
N LEU A 62 -3.27 -0.97 7.76
CA LEU A 62 -1.89 -0.67 7.37
C LEU A 62 -1.09 -0.22 8.61
N ARG A 63 0.23 -0.36 8.54
CA ARG A 63 1.16 0.15 9.57
C ARG A 63 2.34 0.84 8.89
N VAL A 64 2.89 1.84 9.57
CA VAL A 64 4.14 2.47 9.13
C VAL A 64 5.25 1.42 9.08
N GLY A 65 6.01 1.43 7.99
CA GLY A 65 7.07 0.46 7.71
C GLY A 65 6.62 -0.78 6.93
N GLU A 66 5.32 -1.02 6.73
CA GLU A 66 4.83 -2.11 5.88
C GLU A 66 5.00 -1.76 4.39
N TYR A 67 5.39 -2.74 3.58
CA TYR A 67 5.42 -2.64 2.13
C TYR A 67 4.08 -3.07 1.57
N VAL A 68 3.46 -2.17 0.83
CA VAL A 68 2.08 -2.33 0.35
C VAL A 68 1.94 -1.92 -1.10
N ARG A 69 0.92 -2.45 -1.75
CA ARG A 69 0.44 -1.97 -3.06
C ARG A 69 -0.98 -1.44 -2.87
N ILE A 70 -1.17 -0.19 -3.23
CA ILE A 70 -2.46 0.50 -3.22
C ILE A 70 -2.77 0.87 -4.66
N ASN A 71 -3.84 0.30 -5.22
CA ASN A 71 -4.09 0.32 -6.67
C ASN A 71 -2.85 -0.21 -7.42
N GLU A 72 -2.28 0.57 -8.35
CA GLU A 72 -1.10 0.19 -9.14
C GLU A 72 0.23 0.65 -8.52
N ASN A 73 0.20 1.36 -7.39
CA ASN A 73 1.39 1.93 -6.78
C ASN A 73 1.89 1.08 -5.62
N GLU A 74 3.18 0.75 -5.63
CA GLU A 74 3.84 -0.02 -4.58
C GLU A 74 4.84 0.83 -3.80
N GLY A 75 4.95 0.57 -2.50
CA GLY A 75 5.95 1.22 -1.67
C GLY A 75 5.81 0.94 -0.18
N THR A 76 6.67 1.55 0.60
CA THR A 76 6.67 1.45 2.07
C THR A 76 5.84 2.59 2.65
N VAL A 77 4.91 2.27 3.54
CA VAL A 77 4.15 3.27 4.30
C VAL A 77 5.11 4.04 5.21
N THR A 78 5.25 5.34 4.97
CA THR A 78 6.14 6.22 5.75
C THR A 78 5.39 6.96 6.84
N GLU A 79 4.14 7.35 6.57
CA GLU A 79 3.32 8.11 7.51
C GLU A 79 1.85 7.79 7.32
N MET A 80 1.12 7.76 8.43
CA MET A 80 -0.34 7.66 8.45
C MET A 80 -0.89 8.85 9.22
N GLY A 81 -1.38 9.84 8.50
CA GLY A 81 -2.04 11.02 9.05
C GLY A 81 -3.56 10.85 9.17
N VAL A 82 -4.23 11.87 9.73
CA VAL A 82 -5.71 11.87 9.87
C VAL A 82 -6.40 11.89 8.50
N PHE A 83 -5.84 12.61 7.52
CA PHE A 83 -6.45 12.81 6.20
C PHE A 83 -5.75 12.04 5.08
N VAL A 84 -4.45 11.80 5.23
CA VAL A 84 -3.62 11.24 4.18
C VAL A 84 -2.69 10.15 4.72
N THR A 85 -2.39 9.19 3.88
CA THR A 85 -1.34 8.18 4.08
C THR A 85 -0.24 8.42 3.06
N ARG A 86 1.02 8.44 3.50
CA ARG A 86 2.20 8.60 2.64
C ARG A 86 2.91 7.28 2.44
N VAL A 87 3.31 7.05 1.21
CA VAL A 87 3.99 5.84 0.78
C VAL A 87 5.22 6.23 -0.04
N ARG A 88 6.39 5.69 0.30
CA ARG A 88 7.62 5.88 -0.46
C ARG A 88 7.81 4.72 -1.41
N THR A 89 7.92 5.03 -2.70
CA THR A 89 8.18 4.04 -3.75
C THR A 89 9.63 3.51 -3.69
N GLY A 90 9.89 2.41 -4.39
CA GLY A 90 11.24 1.86 -4.54
C GLY A 90 12.21 2.79 -5.29
N LEU A 91 11.69 3.76 -6.06
CA LEU A 91 12.48 4.78 -6.76
C LEU A 91 12.78 6.02 -5.91
N GLY A 92 12.27 6.05 -4.65
CA GLY A 92 12.48 7.17 -3.74
C GLY A 92 11.41 8.26 -3.80
N GLU A 93 10.40 8.13 -4.64
CA GLU A 93 9.29 9.05 -4.74
C GLU A 93 8.35 8.92 -3.54
N GLU A 94 7.75 10.03 -3.09
CA GLU A 94 6.73 10.03 -2.07
C GLU A 94 5.35 10.22 -2.69
N LEU A 95 4.49 9.23 -2.51
CA LEU A 95 3.09 9.26 -2.93
C LEU A 95 2.21 9.60 -1.74
N THR A 96 1.27 10.50 -1.93
CA THR A 96 0.30 10.90 -0.90
C THR A 96 -1.10 10.45 -1.33
N PHE A 97 -1.68 9.55 -0.55
CA PHE A 97 -3.02 9.02 -0.79
C PHE A 97 -4.01 9.60 0.20
N PRO A 98 -5.16 10.16 -0.24
CA PRO A 98 -6.29 10.44 0.63
C PRO A 98 -6.75 9.15 1.34
N ASN A 99 -7.01 9.21 2.65
CA ASN A 99 -7.37 8.02 3.42
C ASN A 99 -8.64 7.33 2.94
N SER A 100 -9.59 8.09 2.39
CA SER A 100 -10.80 7.56 1.77
C SER A 100 -10.49 6.68 0.56
N LEU A 101 -9.49 7.04 -0.25
CA LEU A 101 -9.03 6.23 -1.37
C LEU A 101 -8.38 4.92 -0.88
N VAL A 102 -7.53 5.00 0.14
CA VAL A 102 -6.85 3.82 0.71
C VAL A 102 -7.87 2.82 1.25
N LEU A 103 -8.87 3.31 1.99
CA LEU A 103 -9.92 2.47 2.57
C LEU A 103 -10.87 1.89 1.50
N GLY A 104 -11.16 2.66 0.46
CA GLY A 104 -12.06 2.27 -0.63
C GLY A 104 -11.43 1.41 -1.73
N SER A 105 -10.11 1.21 -1.70
CA SER A 105 -9.39 0.44 -2.72
C SER A 105 -8.93 -0.92 -2.20
N VAL A 106 -8.70 -1.85 -3.14
CA VAL A 106 -8.03 -3.11 -2.82
C VAL A 106 -6.55 -2.85 -2.59
N SER A 107 -6.07 -3.17 -1.40
CA SER A 107 -4.65 -3.08 -1.07
C SER A 107 -4.05 -4.46 -0.86
N LYS A 108 -2.83 -4.68 -1.40
CA LYS A 108 -2.02 -5.85 -1.10
C LYS A 108 -0.97 -5.47 -0.07
N ASN A 109 -0.85 -6.25 1.00
CA ASN A 109 0.17 -6.06 2.02
C ASN A 109 1.19 -7.19 1.92
N TYR A 110 2.39 -6.88 1.47
CA TYR A 110 3.46 -7.85 1.27
C TYR A 110 4.23 -8.16 2.58
N SER A 111 4.15 -7.28 3.58
CA SER A 111 4.85 -7.44 4.85
C SER A 111 4.09 -8.28 5.87
N ARG A 112 2.77 -8.33 5.78
CA ARG A 112 1.93 -8.95 6.81
C ARG A 112 2.04 -10.47 6.87
N ALA A 113 2.36 -11.11 5.75
CA ALA A 113 2.52 -12.57 5.66
C ALA A 113 3.89 -13.06 6.15
N VAL A 114 4.80 -12.13 6.50
CA VAL A 114 6.18 -12.45 6.88
C VAL A 114 6.36 -12.26 8.38
N GLU A 115 6.94 -13.27 9.04
CA GLU A 115 7.32 -13.15 10.45
C GLU A 115 8.51 -12.18 10.57
N GLY A 116 8.32 -11.11 11.34
CA GLY A 116 9.33 -10.07 11.56
C GLY A 116 9.23 -8.89 10.58
N ARG A 117 10.37 -8.25 10.30
CA ARG A 117 10.46 -7.13 9.35
C ARG A 117 10.86 -7.65 7.99
N GLY A 118 9.88 -7.90 7.13
CA GLY A 118 10.16 -8.39 5.80
C GLY A 118 8.97 -8.19 4.86
N TYR A 119 9.14 -8.66 3.64
CA TYR A 119 8.08 -8.63 2.64
C TYR A 119 8.21 -9.81 1.67
N VAL A 120 7.09 -10.20 1.08
CA VAL A 120 7.05 -11.20 0.02
C VAL A 120 7.56 -10.59 -1.28
N VAL A 121 8.45 -11.32 -1.95
CA VAL A 121 8.89 -11.04 -3.32
C VAL A 121 8.38 -12.15 -4.20
N ASP A 122 7.70 -11.79 -5.26
CA ASP A 122 7.21 -12.73 -6.26
C ASP A 122 7.55 -12.24 -7.67
N THR A 123 7.85 -13.19 -8.54
CA THR A 123 8.07 -12.93 -9.96
C THR A 123 7.52 -14.07 -10.79
N THR A 124 7.16 -13.75 -12.03
CA THR A 124 6.68 -14.72 -13.00
C THR A 124 7.74 -14.90 -14.08
N VAL A 125 8.01 -16.17 -14.42
CA VAL A 125 8.96 -16.56 -15.46
C VAL A 125 8.28 -17.53 -16.40
N THR A 126 8.55 -17.40 -17.70
CA THR A 126 8.05 -18.28 -18.76
C THR A 126 9.23 -19.00 -19.39
N ILE A 127 9.15 -20.31 -19.53
CA ILE A 127 10.20 -21.15 -20.12
C ILE A 127 9.55 -22.12 -21.09
N GLY A 128 10.20 -22.43 -22.22
CA GLY A 128 9.67 -23.38 -23.19
C GLY A 128 9.45 -24.79 -22.62
N TYR A 129 8.60 -25.57 -23.27
CA TYR A 129 8.29 -26.95 -22.86
C TYR A 129 9.47 -27.93 -23.02
N ASP A 130 10.53 -27.51 -23.69
CA ASP A 130 11.76 -28.33 -23.88
C ASP A 130 12.50 -28.60 -22.55
N THR A 131 12.31 -27.72 -21.56
CA THR A 131 12.93 -27.89 -20.24
C THR A 131 11.97 -28.57 -19.29
N PRO A 132 12.35 -29.69 -18.65
CA PRO A 132 11.52 -30.38 -17.67
C PRO A 132 11.13 -29.47 -16.51
N TRP A 133 9.86 -29.44 -16.11
CA TRP A 133 9.36 -28.56 -15.07
C TRP A 133 10.09 -28.70 -13.72
N ARG A 134 10.53 -29.92 -13.36
CA ARG A 134 11.31 -30.16 -12.14
C ARG A 134 12.67 -29.48 -12.17
N GLN A 135 13.29 -29.38 -13.35
CA GLN A 135 14.54 -28.68 -13.53
C GLN A 135 14.30 -27.17 -13.38
N VAL A 136 13.25 -26.61 -14.00
CA VAL A 136 12.91 -25.18 -13.87
C VAL A 136 12.65 -24.82 -12.40
N GLU A 137 11.91 -25.64 -11.68
CA GLU A 137 11.63 -25.44 -10.26
C GLU A 137 12.92 -25.41 -9.43
N ALA A 138 13.82 -26.38 -9.63
CA ALA A 138 15.10 -26.45 -8.92
C ALA A 138 15.98 -25.23 -9.21
N LEU A 139 16.07 -24.81 -10.46
CA LEU A 139 16.86 -23.64 -10.86
C LEU A 139 16.30 -22.33 -10.28
N LEU A 140 14.98 -22.17 -10.24
CA LEU A 140 14.35 -21.01 -9.64
C LEU A 140 14.59 -20.93 -8.12
N ILE A 141 14.51 -22.07 -7.42
CA ILE A 141 14.84 -22.14 -5.98
C ILE A 141 16.32 -21.83 -5.74
N GLU A 142 17.21 -22.35 -6.58
CA GLU A 142 18.64 -22.06 -6.52
C GLU A 142 18.92 -20.56 -6.74
N ALA A 143 18.31 -19.94 -7.76
CA ALA A 143 18.43 -18.52 -8.03
C ALA A 143 17.98 -17.66 -6.85
N ALA A 144 16.85 -18.02 -6.23
CA ALA A 144 16.37 -17.36 -5.01
C ALA A 144 17.40 -17.48 -3.86
N GLY A 145 18.01 -18.65 -3.70
CA GLY A 145 19.04 -18.91 -2.68
C GLY A 145 20.35 -18.15 -2.90
N ARG A 146 20.67 -17.77 -4.14
CA ARG A 146 21.83 -16.95 -4.52
C ARG A 146 21.57 -15.45 -4.39
N THR A 147 20.29 -15.04 -4.34
CA THR A 147 19.91 -13.62 -4.36
C THR A 147 20.15 -12.97 -2.99
N PRO A 148 20.96 -11.88 -2.93
CA PRO A 148 21.19 -11.15 -1.69
C PRO A 148 19.89 -10.57 -1.10
N GLY A 149 19.65 -10.82 0.19
CA GLY A 149 18.47 -10.32 0.91
C GLY A 149 17.25 -11.24 0.86
N VAL A 150 17.27 -12.29 0.04
CA VAL A 150 16.23 -13.34 0.06
C VAL A 150 16.52 -14.35 1.18
N LEU A 151 15.49 -14.69 1.93
CA LEU A 151 15.58 -15.68 3.00
C LEU A 151 15.58 -17.11 2.45
N ARG A 152 16.42 -17.96 3.03
CA ARG A 152 16.38 -19.40 2.76
C ARG A 152 15.29 -20.11 3.53
N LYS A 153 14.79 -19.50 4.61
CA LYS A 153 13.68 -20.02 5.42
C LYS A 153 12.70 -18.88 5.70
N PRO A 154 11.39 -19.06 5.43
CA PRO A 154 10.81 -20.23 4.77
C PRO A 154 11.35 -20.42 3.35
N GLU A 155 11.40 -21.67 2.92
CA GLU A 155 11.95 -22.06 1.61
C GLU A 155 11.17 -21.38 0.47
N PRO A 156 11.83 -20.85 -0.56
CA PRO A 156 11.19 -20.35 -1.76
C PRO A 156 10.26 -21.39 -2.38
N ARG A 157 9.13 -20.95 -2.91
CA ARG A 157 8.13 -21.81 -3.53
C ARG A 157 7.93 -21.44 -4.98
N VAL A 158 7.81 -22.45 -5.83
CA VAL A 158 7.51 -22.27 -7.26
C VAL A 158 6.14 -22.88 -7.53
N PHE A 159 5.31 -22.12 -8.26
CA PHE A 159 3.99 -22.55 -8.69
C PHE A 159 3.92 -22.48 -10.20
N GLN A 160 3.37 -23.50 -10.84
CA GLN A 160 2.95 -23.42 -12.23
C GLN A 160 1.60 -22.72 -12.27
N THR A 161 1.53 -21.54 -12.86
CA THR A 161 0.33 -20.69 -12.83
C THR A 161 -0.50 -20.79 -14.10
N ALA A 162 0.14 -21.12 -15.22
CA ALA A 162 -0.55 -21.33 -16.48
C ALA A 162 0.22 -22.31 -17.38
N LEU A 163 -0.51 -22.97 -18.29
CA LEU A 163 0.02 -23.74 -19.40
C LEU A 163 -0.50 -23.07 -20.69
N SER A 164 0.39 -22.30 -21.34
CA SER A 164 0.09 -21.62 -22.59
C SER A 164 0.51 -22.47 -23.80
N ASP A 165 0.15 -22.06 -25.01
CA ASP A 165 0.44 -22.83 -26.21
C ASP A 165 1.94 -23.01 -26.49
N PHE A 166 2.77 -22.06 -26.07
CA PHE A 166 4.21 -22.07 -26.34
C PHE A 166 5.08 -22.22 -25.11
N TYR A 167 4.57 -21.94 -23.91
CA TYR A 167 5.34 -21.98 -22.65
C TYR A 167 4.44 -22.19 -21.44
N PRO A 168 4.88 -22.94 -20.44
CA PRO A 168 4.33 -22.88 -19.09
C PRO A 168 4.79 -21.62 -18.37
N GLU A 169 3.94 -21.11 -17.49
CA GLU A 169 4.23 -19.99 -16.62
C GLU A 169 4.55 -20.47 -15.19
N TYR A 170 5.68 -20.02 -14.66
CA TYR A 170 6.11 -20.34 -13.30
C TYR A 170 6.12 -19.07 -12.46
N ARG A 171 5.56 -19.14 -11.28
CA ARG A 171 5.61 -18.07 -10.31
C ARG A 171 6.48 -18.48 -9.13
N LEU A 172 7.62 -17.80 -9.00
CA LEU A 172 8.50 -17.92 -7.85
C LEU A 172 8.02 -16.97 -6.76
N VAL A 173 7.87 -17.49 -5.54
CA VAL A 173 7.50 -16.72 -4.35
C VAL A 173 8.56 -16.96 -3.28
N CYS A 174 9.17 -15.92 -2.80
CA CYS A 174 10.16 -15.95 -1.73
C CYS A 174 9.94 -14.80 -0.73
N GLN A 175 10.64 -14.84 0.37
CA GLN A 175 10.61 -13.81 1.39
C GLN A 175 11.95 -13.08 1.44
N ALA A 176 11.89 -11.76 1.60
CA ALA A 176 13.06 -10.93 1.81
C ALA A 176 12.94 -10.19 3.13
N VAL A 177 14.06 -10.11 3.86
CA VAL A 177 14.15 -9.27 5.07
C VAL A 177 14.93 -8.03 4.71
N PRO A 178 14.45 -6.84 5.02
CA PRO A 178 15.24 -5.64 4.96
C PRO A 178 16.26 -5.69 6.13
N SER A 179 17.37 -6.37 5.93
CA SER A 179 18.53 -6.24 6.82
C SER A 179 19.16 -4.85 6.71
N GLU A 180 18.97 -4.22 5.57
CA GLU A 180 19.09 -2.80 5.27
C GLU A 180 17.86 -2.44 4.46
N PRO A 181 17.35 -1.19 4.51
CA PRO A 181 16.12 -0.80 3.81
C PRO A 181 16.34 -0.79 2.29
N ARG A 182 16.53 -1.98 1.70
CA ARG A 182 16.54 -2.13 0.25
C ARG A 182 15.09 -2.12 -0.22
N PRO A 183 14.75 -1.23 -1.16
CA PRO A 183 13.44 -1.24 -1.78
C PRO A 183 13.15 -2.61 -2.40
N ARG A 184 11.89 -3.07 -2.33
CA ARG A 184 11.48 -4.33 -2.96
C ARG A 184 11.92 -4.41 -4.44
N ALA A 185 11.90 -3.27 -5.14
CA ALA A 185 12.35 -3.17 -6.53
C ALA A 185 13.83 -3.59 -6.73
N GLU A 186 14.72 -3.23 -5.82
CA GLU A 186 16.14 -3.63 -5.89
C GLU A 186 16.32 -5.13 -5.67
N VAL A 187 15.61 -5.69 -4.67
CA VAL A 187 15.64 -7.12 -4.40
C VAL A 187 15.07 -7.91 -5.57
N LEU A 188 13.97 -7.41 -6.16
CA LEU A 188 13.36 -8.02 -7.35
C LEU A 188 14.30 -7.99 -8.56
N SER A 189 14.99 -6.86 -8.78
CA SER A 189 15.99 -6.74 -9.84
C SER A 189 17.17 -7.71 -9.64
N ALA A 190 17.67 -7.82 -8.41
CA ALA A 190 18.72 -8.79 -8.07
C ALA A 190 18.26 -10.24 -8.27
N LEU A 191 17.01 -10.53 -7.93
CA LEU A 191 16.40 -11.85 -8.15
C LEU A 191 16.33 -12.17 -9.65
N HIS A 192 15.89 -11.22 -10.48
CA HIS A 192 15.87 -11.40 -11.93
C HIS A 192 17.26 -11.66 -12.51
N SER A 193 18.29 -10.93 -12.06
CA SER A 193 19.67 -11.18 -12.47
C SER A 193 20.14 -12.58 -12.06
N SER A 194 19.88 -12.99 -10.83
CA SER A 194 20.22 -14.35 -10.35
C SER A 194 19.50 -15.45 -11.13
N ILE A 195 18.25 -15.22 -11.53
CA ILE A 195 17.48 -16.17 -12.37
C ILE A 195 18.15 -16.30 -13.74
N GLN A 196 18.51 -15.18 -14.38
CA GLN A 196 19.17 -15.19 -15.69
C GLN A 196 20.52 -15.89 -15.63
N ASP A 197 21.33 -15.60 -14.59
CA ASP A 197 22.63 -16.23 -14.41
C ASP A 197 22.51 -17.74 -14.27
N VAL A 198 21.63 -18.21 -13.38
CA VAL A 198 21.42 -19.65 -13.14
C VAL A 198 20.89 -20.35 -14.41
N PHE A 199 19.96 -19.71 -15.13
CA PHE A 199 19.42 -20.30 -16.36
C PHE A 199 20.49 -20.38 -17.45
N ASN A 200 21.30 -19.34 -17.62
CA ASN A 200 22.42 -19.32 -18.58
C ASN A 200 23.48 -20.39 -18.24
N GLU A 201 23.82 -20.55 -16.96
CA GLU A 201 24.77 -21.60 -16.51
C GLU A 201 24.30 -23.02 -16.87
N HIS A 202 22.99 -23.26 -16.92
CA HIS A 202 22.41 -24.56 -17.22
C HIS A 202 21.86 -24.68 -18.66
N GLY A 203 22.09 -23.67 -19.50
CA GLY A 203 21.69 -23.70 -20.90
C GLY A 203 20.17 -23.69 -21.12
N VAL A 204 19.40 -23.14 -20.17
CA VAL A 204 17.94 -22.96 -20.25
C VAL A 204 17.65 -21.59 -20.83
N GLN A 205 16.79 -21.54 -21.87
CA GLN A 205 16.39 -20.31 -22.55
C GLN A 205 14.86 -20.14 -22.52
#